data_7914320aea8d8976947f7fbdc176c091
#
_entry.id   7914320aea8d8976947f7fbdc176c091
#
_cell.length_a   1.000
_cell.length_b   1.000
_cell.length_c   1.000
_cell.angle_alpha   90.00
_cell.angle_beta   90.00
_cell.angle_gamma   90.00
#
_symmetry.space_group_name_H-M   'P 1'
#
loop_
_entity.id
_entity.type
_entity.pdbx_description
1 polymer ?
#
loop_
_entity_poly.entity_id
_entity_poly.type
_entity_poly.pdbx_seq_one_letter_code
_entity_poly.pdbx_strand_id
1 'polypeptide(L)'
;HQARGHQQQALAGAVLAYAENIDNPTVLINAVKHIATKHCTIGIRAEQYGIVGKHLLASIKEVLGEAATDELIDAWAAAYGQLADILIGLEGGIYKEQTLAEGGWSGWRPFVVECKTKETDEVTSFYLKPADKGTVSSYKPGQFISVRVYLPELGIMQPRQYSLSRASLQNDGLRISVKRIDAACDKPAGLVSNHLHARVNIGDVIEVSAPTGEFYLKEGNNPVVLVSAGIGITPILAMLQDIAAKTPQRPVKVLHVTRTTDEFALKNEIREAMAKLEKGECAGEAARSATYRN
;
A
#
# COMPACT_ATOMS: atom_id res chain seq x y z
N HIS A 1 5.23 7.80 10.97
CA HIS A 1 6.61 7.40 10.63
C HIS A 1 7.60 8.54 10.79
N GLN A 2 7.31 9.76 10.26
CA GLN A 2 8.21 10.93 10.41
C GLN A 2 8.51 11.26 11.88
N ALA A 3 7.47 11.30 12.72
CA ALA A 3 7.63 11.61 14.16
C ALA A 3 8.48 10.60 14.97
N ARG A 4 8.83 9.45 14.37
CA ARG A 4 9.62 8.38 15.02
C ARG A 4 10.98 8.15 14.37
N GLY A 5 11.45 9.01 13.49
CA GLY A 5 12.73 8.85 12.81
C GLY A 5 12.83 7.69 11.81
N HIS A 6 11.78 6.86 11.65
CA HIS A 6 11.82 5.69 10.76
C HIS A 6 12.05 6.05 9.29
N GLN A 7 11.57 7.21 8.84
CA GLN A 7 11.73 7.63 7.44
C GLN A 7 13.17 8.06 7.16
N GLN A 8 13.80 8.78 8.10
CA GLN A 8 15.20 9.17 8.00
C GLN A 8 16.11 7.95 7.98
N GLN A 9 15.86 6.98 8.88
CA GLN A 9 16.60 5.71 8.92
C GLN A 9 16.44 4.91 7.62
N ALA A 10 15.22 4.85 7.07
CA ALA A 10 14.96 4.15 5.80
C ALA A 10 15.69 4.81 4.62
N LEU A 11 15.72 6.15 4.56
CA LEU A 11 16.47 6.89 3.54
C LEU A 11 17.97 6.64 3.67
N ALA A 12 18.52 6.82 4.88
CA ALA A 12 19.94 6.60 5.13
C ALA A 12 20.36 5.15 4.80
N GLY A 13 19.54 4.17 5.21
CA GLY A 13 19.78 2.77 4.89
C GLY A 13 19.72 2.46 3.40
N ALA A 14 18.80 3.07 2.64
CA ALA A 14 18.71 2.88 1.19
C ALA A 14 19.93 3.48 0.47
N VAL A 15 20.36 4.68 0.86
CA VAL A 15 21.54 5.34 0.27
C VAL A 15 22.81 4.57 0.60
N LEU A 16 22.98 4.11 1.85
CA LEU A 16 24.11 3.30 2.25
C LEU A 16 24.16 1.98 1.48
N ALA A 17 23.06 1.24 1.43
CA ALA A 17 22.99 -0.02 0.69
C ALA A 17 23.31 0.17 -0.79
N TYR A 18 22.90 1.30 -1.39
CA TYR A 18 23.27 1.62 -2.77
C TYR A 18 24.78 1.89 -2.90
N ALA A 19 25.35 2.70 -2.02
CA ALA A 19 26.78 3.00 -2.04
C ALA A 19 27.65 1.74 -1.86
N GLU A 20 27.26 0.82 -0.97
CA GLU A 20 27.93 -0.46 -0.76
C GLU A 20 27.87 -1.41 -1.98
N ASN A 21 26.89 -1.20 -2.87
CA ASN A 21 26.68 -2.03 -4.06
C ASN A 21 26.82 -1.23 -5.36
N ILE A 22 27.56 -0.11 -5.36
CA ILE A 22 27.63 0.82 -6.47
C ILE A 22 28.19 0.16 -7.75
N ASP A 23 29.11 -0.80 -7.60
CA ASP A 23 29.69 -1.56 -8.71
C ASP A 23 28.73 -2.63 -9.28
N ASN A 24 27.70 -3.02 -8.53
CA ASN A 24 26.70 -3.98 -8.98
C ASN A 24 25.31 -3.65 -8.42
N PRO A 25 24.68 -2.53 -8.85
CA PRO A 25 23.38 -2.09 -8.33
C PRO A 25 22.23 -3.04 -8.67
N THR A 26 22.43 -4.01 -9.57
CA THR A 26 21.40 -4.98 -9.97
C THR A 26 20.93 -5.86 -8.80
N VAL A 27 21.77 -6.08 -7.78
CA VAL A 27 21.38 -6.83 -6.57
C VAL A 27 20.27 -6.14 -5.78
N LEU A 28 20.12 -4.83 -5.95
CA LEU A 28 19.11 -3.99 -5.27
C LEU A 28 17.85 -3.77 -6.09
N ILE A 29 17.76 -4.32 -7.30
CA ILE A 29 16.67 -3.98 -8.25
C ILE A 29 15.27 -4.18 -7.67
N ASN A 30 15.06 -5.22 -6.87
CA ASN A 30 13.76 -5.48 -6.24
C ASN A 30 13.43 -4.46 -5.16
N ALA A 31 14.41 -4.05 -4.36
CA ALA A 31 14.24 -3.01 -3.36
C ALA A 31 13.95 -1.65 -4.00
N VAL A 32 14.71 -1.31 -5.06
CA VAL A 32 14.54 -0.05 -5.80
C VAL A 32 13.17 0.00 -6.49
N LYS A 33 12.72 -1.09 -7.13
CA LYS A 33 11.37 -1.19 -7.70
C LYS A 33 10.28 -1.00 -6.64
N HIS A 34 10.46 -1.61 -5.47
CA HIS A 34 9.51 -1.45 -4.36
C HIS A 34 9.44 0.00 -3.86
N ILE A 35 10.58 0.69 -3.78
CA ILE A 35 10.64 2.12 -3.44
C ILE A 35 9.92 2.94 -4.50
N ALA A 36 10.26 2.77 -5.79
CA ALA A 36 9.62 3.48 -6.91
C ALA A 36 8.10 3.29 -6.92
N THR A 37 7.62 2.06 -6.72
CA THR A 37 6.19 1.77 -6.61
C THR A 37 5.53 2.56 -5.48
N LYS A 38 6.15 2.61 -4.29
CA LYS A 38 5.63 3.41 -3.17
C LYS A 38 5.63 4.90 -3.46
N HIS A 39 6.71 5.41 -4.05
CA HIS A 39 6.82 6.82 -4.44
C HIS A 39 5.69 7.22 -5.39
N CYS A 40 5.41 6.41 -6.41
CA CYS A 40 4.30 6.67 -7.34
C CYS A 40 2.96 6.80 -6.63
N THR A 41 2.70 5.99 -5.58
CA THR A 41 1.42 6.04 -4.86
C THR A 41 1.22 7.26 -4.00
N ILE A 42 2.29 7.96 -3.64
CA ILE A 42 2.22 9.21 -2.88
C ILE A 42 2.51 10.44 -3.74
N GLY A 43 2.71 10.24 -5.05
CA GLY A 43 2.85 11.30 -6.02
C GLY A 43 4.24 11.95 -6.06
N ILE A 44 5.30 11.22 -5.73
CA ILE A 44 6.67 11.72 -5.85
C ILE A 44 6.99 12.01 -7.31
N ARG A 45 7.66 13.15 -7.56
CA ARG A 45 8.07 13.63 -8.88
C ARG A 45 9.57 13.89 -8.93
N ALA A 46 10.13 13.89 -10.14
CA ALA A 46 11.56 14.07 -10.39
C ALA A 46 12.16 15.31 -9.71
N GLU A 47 11.39 16.42 -9.67
CA GLU A 47 11.85 17.70 -9.10
C GLU A 47 12.13 17.61 -7.60
N GLN A 48 11.51 16.65 -6.90
CA GLN A 48 11.67 16.47 -5.45
C GLN A 48 12.99 15.81 -5.08
N TYR A 49 13.62 15.07 -5.99
CA TYR A 49 14.91 14.41 -5.75
C TYR A 49 16.04 15.42 -5.50
N GLY A 50 16.05 16.54 -6.21
CA GLY A 50 17.01 17.63 -5.98
C GLY A 50 16.91 18.21 -4.56
N ILE A 51 15.68 18.34 -4.03
CA ILE A 51 15.44 18.82 -2.67
C ILE A 51 16.00 17.82 -1.64
N VAL A 52 15.69 16.53 -1.82
CA VAL A 52 16.18 15.47 -0.91
C VAL A 52 17.71 15.38 -0.96
N GLY A 53 18.31 15.40 -2.17
CA GLY A 53 19.77 15.35 -2.34
C GLY A 53 20.48 16.48 -1.62
N LYS A 54 19.98 17.71 -1.77
CA LYS A 54 20.56 18.88 -1.08
C LYS A 54 20.59 18.69 0.44
N HIS A 55 19.48 18.24 1.02
CA HIS A 55 19.39 18.05 2.47
C HIS A 55 20.20 16.84 2.95
N LEU A 56 20.23 15.76 2.17
CA LEU A 56 21.04 14.58 2.46
C LEU A 56 22.54 14.95 2.54
N LEU A 57 23.07 15.63 1.54
CA LEU A 57 24.47 16.05 1.50
C LEU A 57 24.82 17.03 2.64
N ALA A 58 23.92 17.96 2.92
CA ALA A 58 24.07 18.85 4.07
C ALA A 58 24.14 18.09 5.40
N SER A 59 23.29 17.07 5.58
CA SER A 59 23.30 16.23 6.78
C SER A 59 24.55 15.38 6.89
N ILE A 60 25.07 14.84 5.76
CA ILE A 60 26.34 14.10 5.74
C ILE A 60 27.48 15.04 6.19
N LYS A 61 27.53 16.26 5.65
CA LYS A 61 28.54 17.26 6.02
C LYS A 61 28.47 17.63 7.50
N GLU A 62 27.25 17.82 8.02
CA GLU A 62 27.05 18.15 9.44
C GLU A 62 27.51 17.01 10.38
N VAL A 63 27.19 15.75 10.05
CA VAL A 63 27.54 14.59 10.88
C VAL A 63 29.04 14.29 10.86
N LEU A 64 29.69 14.42 9.69
CA LEU A 64 31.12 14.10 9.55
C LEU A 64 32.04 15.25 9.95
N GLY A 65 31.54 16.50 10.03
CA GLY A 65 32.34 17.67 10.42
C GLY A 65 33.55 17.83 9.51
N GLU A 66 34.73 17.93 10.11
CA GLU A 66 36.02 18.14 9.40
C GLU A 66 36.41 16.96 8.49
N ALA A 67 35.88 15.77 8.72
CA ALA A 67 36.08 14.61 7.82
C ALA A 67 35.28 14.69 6.51
N ALA A 68 34.35 15.62 6.38
CA ALA A 68 33.57 15.85 5.18
C ALA A 68 34.37 16.70 4.16
N THR A 69 35.37 16.11 3.54
CA THR A 69 36.12 16.79 2.45
C THR A 69 35.21 17.04 1.24
N ASP A 70 35.56 18.02 0.42
CA ASP A 70 34.78 18.32 -0.80
C ASP A 70 34.73 17.10 -1.74
N GLU A 71 35.85 16.36 -1.87
CA GLU A 71 35.91 15.12 -2.67
C GLU A 71 34.92 14.05 -2.15
N LEU A 72 34.79 13.90 -0.83
CA LEU A 72 33.85 12.97 -0.23
C LEU A 72 32.40 13.38 -0.50
N ILE A 73 32.09 14.66 -0.37
CA ILE A 73 30.76 15.19 -0.64
C ILE A 73 30.39 15.05 -2.14
N ASP A 74 31.33 15.31 -3.04
CA ASP A 74 31.15 15.13 -4.48
C ASP A 74 30.92 13.65 -4.84
N ALA A 75 31.63 12.71 -4.19
CA ALA A 75 31.40 11.28 -4.38
C ALA A 75 30.00 10.87 -3.92
N TRP A 76 29.54 11.37 -2.76
CA TRP A 76 28.17 11.13 -2.29
C TRP A 76 27.11 11.75 -3.20
N ALA A 77 27.39 12.95 -3.74
CA ALA A 77 26.50 13.61 -4.70
C ALA A 77 26.35 12.78 -5.97
N ALA A 78 27.46 12.24 -6.49
CA ALA A 78 27.44 11.37 -7.68
C ALA A 78 26.67 10.06 -7.41
N ALA A 79 26.92 9.39 -6.27
CA ALA A 79 26.21 8.16 -5.90
C ALA A 79 24.70 8.40 -5.73
N TYR A 80 24.30 9.47 -5.04
CA TYR A 80 22.90 9.84 -4.90
C TYR A 80 22.25 10.18 -6.24
N GLY A 81 22.96 10.91 -7.12
CA GLY A 81 22.49 11.26 -8.46
C GLY A 81 22.15 10.02 -9.28
N GLN A 82 23.03 9.02 -9.31
CA GLN A 82 22.77 7.75 -9.99
C GLN A 82 21.55 7.02 -9.44
N LEU A 83 21.40 6.93 -8.11
CA LEU A 83 20.22 6.31 -7.48
C LEU A 83 18.95 7.08 -7.83
N ALA A 84 18.99 8.41 -7.81
CA ALA A 84 17.87 9.26 -8.18
C ALA A 84 17.45 9.03 -9.63
N ASP A 85 18.38 8.98 -10.57
CA ASP A 85 18.11 8.74 -11.99
C ASP A 85 17.45 7.38 -12.24
N ILE A 86 17.91 6.33 -11.54
CA ILE A 86 17.30 4.99 -11.59
C ILE A 86 15.86 5.05 -11.10
N LEU A 87 15.61 5.67 -9.94
CA LEU A 87 14.28 5.81 -9.37
C LEU A 87 13.35 6.63 -10.26
N ILE A 88 13.79 7.79 -10.74
CA ILE A 88 13.04 8.66 -11.66
C ILE A 88 12.65 7.89 -12.94
N GLY A 89 13.58 7.12 -13.50
CA GLY A 89 13.32 6.30 -14.68
C GLY A 89 12.26 5.23 -14.44
N LEU A 90 12.34 4.51 -13.33
CA LEU A 90 11.35 3.49 -12.94
C LEU A 90 9.98 4.12 -12.66
N GLU A 91 9.94 5.21 -11.91
CA GLU A 91 8.72 5.95 -11.59
C GLU A 91 8.05 6.50 -12.86
N GLY A 92 8.85 7.05 -13.78
CA GLY A 92 8.36 7.50 -15.08
C GLY A 92 7.71 6.39 -15.89
N GLY A 93 8.28 5.18 -15.87
CA GLY A 93 7.68 3.97 -16.46
C GLY A 93 6.33 3.63 -15.84
N ILE A 94 6.27 3.57 -14.50
CA ILE A 94 5.03 3.27 -13.76
C ILE A 94 3.94 4.33 -14.06
N TYR A 95 4.27 5.62 -14.00
CA TYR A 95 3.31 6.68 -14.31
C TYR A 95 2.79 6.61 -15.74
N LYS A 96 3.66 6.28 -16.69
CA LYS A 96 3.26 6.10 -18.09
C LYS A 96 2.31 4.93 -18.25
N GLU A 97 2.61 3.77 -17.68
CA GLU A 97 1.72 2.60 -17.70
C GLU A 97 0.38 2.90 -17.07
N GLN A 98 0.36 3.55 -15.91
CA GLN A 98 -0.88 3.95 -15.22
C GLN A 98 -1.74 4.89 -16.07
N THR A 99 -1.13 5.83 -16.79
CA THR A 99 -1.88 6.81 -17.61
C THR A 99 -2.38 6.21 -18.93
N LEU A 100 -1.64 5.25 -19.49
CA LEU A 100 -2.02 4.59 -20.75
C LEU A 100 -3.10 3.51 -20.59
N ALA A 101 -3.28 2.99 -19.37
CA ALA A 101 -4.32 2.01 -19.09
C ALA A 101 -5.73 2.65 -19.28
N GLU A 102 -6.67 1.89 -19.85
CA GLU A 102 -8.05 2.34 -19.96
C GLU A 102 -8.63 2.64 -18.57
N GLY A 103 -9.18 3.84 -18.39
CA GLY A 103 -9.66 4.34 -17.09
C GLY A 103 -8.54 4.62 -16.10
N GLY A 104 -7.27 4.66 -16.57
CA GLY A 104 -6.09 4.89 -15.75
C GLY A 104 -5.84 6.38 -15.48
N TRP A 105 -5.00 6.64 -14.48
CA TRP A 105 -4.58 8.01 -14.12
C TRP A 105 -3.23 7.99 -13.43
N SER A 106 -2.59 9.14 -13.38
CA SER A 106 -1.35 9.37 -12.63
C SER A 106 -1.59 10.43 -11.55
N GLY A 107 -0.99 10.22 -10.38
CA GLY A 107 -1.18 11.11 -9.23
C GLY A 107 -2.51 10.88 -8.51
N TRP A 108 -3.17 11.96 -8.10
CA TRP A 108 -4.37 11.92 -7.28
C TRP A 108 -5.61 12.20 -8.12
N ARG A 109 -6.59 11.30 -8.03
CA ARG A 109 -7.91 11.44 -8.67
C ARG A 109 -8.97 11.50 -7.57
N PRO A 110 -9.94 12.43 -7.66
CA PRO A 110 -11.02 12.52 -6.68
C PRO A 110 -12.02 11.37 -6.87
N PHE A 111 -12.40 10.75 -5.74
CA PHE A 111 -13.41 9.71 -5.64
C PHE A 111 -14.45 10.07 -4.60
N VAL A 112 -15.70 9.83 -4.92
CA VAL A 112 -16.82 9.96 -3.99
C VAL A 112 -16.97 8.68 -3.19
N VAL A 113 -17.18 8.79 -1.89
CA VAL A 113 -17.59 7.68 -1.03
C VAL A 113 -19.05 7.37 -1.32
N GLU A 114 -19.33 6.35 -2.10
CA GLU A 114 -20.69 5.96 -2.48
C GLU A 114 -21.42 5.22 -1.36
N CYS A 115 -20.67 4.38 -0.64
CA CYS A 115 -21.24 3.57 0.45
C CYS A 115 -20.18 3.31 1.52
N LYS A 116 -20.66 3.13 2.76
CA LYS A 116 -19.87 2.66 3.91
C LYS A 116 -20.58 1.45 4.50
N THR A 117 -19.86 0.34 4.69
CA THR A 117 -20.38 -0.87 5.32
C THR A 117 -19.55 -1.19 6.56
N LYS A 118 -20.19 -1.28 7.73
CA LYS A 118 -19.53 -1.76 8.95
C LYS A 118 -19.35 -3.27 8.85
N GLU A 119 -18.11 -3.71 8.82
CA GLU A 119 -17.75 -5.14 8.76
C GLU A 119 -17.60 -5.74 10.16
N THR A 120 -16.95 -5.00 11.05
CA THR A 120 -16.77 -5.30 12.48
C THR A 120 -16.77 -4.00 13.28
N ASP A 121 -16.60 -4.05 14.58
CA ASP A 121 -16.50 -2.82 15.40
C ASP A 121 -15.26 -1.97 15.04
N GLU A 122 -14.21 -2.59 14.52
CA GLU A 122 -12.97 -1.90 14.16
C GLU A 122 -12.79 -1.72 12.64
N VAL A 123 -13.58 -2.41 11.80
CA VAL A 123 -13.40 -2.40 10.33
C VAL A 123 -14.62 -1.85 9.61
N THR A 124 -14.38 -0.88 8.73
CA THR A 124 -15.40 -0.33 7.82
C THR A 124 -14.90 -0.42 6.38
N SER A 125 -15.73 -0.92 5.49
CA SER A 125 -15.52 -0.91 4.03
C SER A 125 -16.03 0.39 3.44
N PHE A 126 -15.22 1.01 2.57
CA PHE A 126 -15.53 2.22 1.81
C PHE A 126 -15.58 1.88 0.34
N TYR A 127 -16.72 2.11 -0.30
CA TYR A 127 -16.92 1.96 -1.73
C TYR A 127 -16.71 3.31 -2.40
N LEU A 128 -15.81 3.35 -3.36
CA LEU A 128 -15.29 4.58 -3.95
C LEU A 128 -15.59 4.60 -5.44
N LYS A 129 -16.28 5.63 -5.90
CA LYS A 129 -16.51 5.88 -7.33
C LYS A 129 -15.82 7.13 -7.81
N PRO A 130 -15.28 7.16 -9.04
CA PRO A 130 -14.70 8.38 -9.59
C PRO A 130 -15.68 9.54 -9.57
N ALA A 131 -15.27 10.70 -9.05
CA ALA A 131 -16.10 11.89 -8.99
C ALA A 131 -16.46 12.42 -10.39
N ASP A 132 -15.59 12.16 -11.38
CA ASP A 132 -15.80 12.48 -12.79
C ASP A 132 -16.71 11.48 -13.54
N LYS A 133 -17.21 10.46 -12.84
CA LYS A 133 -18.04 9.37 -13.39
C LYS A 133 -17.37 8.54 -14.51
N GLY A 134 -16.06 8.69 -14.69
CA GLY A 134 -15.26 7.89 -15.61
C GLY A 134 -15.03 6.46 -15.11
N THR A 135 -14.53 5.61 -16.00
CA THR A 135 -14.11 4.25 -15.64
C THR A 135 -12.87 4.25 -14.75
N VAL A 136 -12.65 3.16 -14.05
CA VAL A 136 -11.45 2.88 -13.27
C VAL A 136 -10.64 1.81 -13.99
N SER A 137 -9.32 1.97 -14.05
CA SER A 137 -8.47 0.94 -14.64
C SER A 137 -8.62 -0.39 -13.90
N SER A 138 -8.56 -1.48 -14.66
CA SER A 138 -8.45 -2.80 -14.08
C SER A 138 -7.19 -2.90 -13.22
N TYR A 139 -7.25 -3.69 -12.16
CA TYR A 139 -6.12 -3.92 -11.27
C TYR A 139 -5.98 -5.40 -10.94
N LYS A 140 -4.77 -5.80 -10.59
CA LYS A 140 -4.49 -7.18 -10.17
C LYS A 140 -4.96 -7.40 -8.73
N PRO A 141 -5.67 -8.51 -8.45
CA PRO A 141 -6.12 -8.81 -7.08
C PRO A 141 -4.93 -8.89 -6.12
N GLY A 142 -4.99 -8.13 -5.04
CA GLY A 142 -3.88 -7.97 -4.09
C GLY A 142 -3.17 -6.62 -4.16
N GLN A 143 -3.36 -5.86 -5.24
CA GLN A 143 -2.86 -4.49 -5.35
C GLN A 143 -3.54 -3.56 -4.33
N PHE A 144 -2.94 -2.39 -4.13
CA PHE A 144 -3.38 -1.36 -3.20
C PHE A 144 -3.46 0.02 -3.86
N ILE A 145 -4.12 0.93 -3.17
CA ILE A 145 -4.17 2.36 -3.48
C ILE A 145 -3.66 3.16 -2.29
N SER A 146 -3.20 4.39 -2.54
CA SER A 146 -3.08 5.40 -1.49
C SER A 146 -4.35 6.24 -1.46
N VAL A 147 -4.85 6.48 -0.27
CA VAL A 147 -5.91 7.46 0.01
C VAL A 147 -5.27 8.64 0.72
N ARG A 148 -5.58 9.85 0.30
CA ARG A 148 -5.09 11.08 0.89
C ARG A 148 -6.26 11.88 1.46
N VAL A 149 -6.16 12.26 2.72
CA VAL A 149 -7.16 13.08 3.41
C VAL A 149 -6.50 14.29 4.07
N TYR A 150 -7.24 15.38 4.15
CA TYR A 150 -6.82 16.56 4.91
C TYR A 150 -7.08 16.31 6.39
N LEU A 151 -6.07 16.53 7.23
CA LEU A 151 -6.15 16.46 8.69
C LEU A 151 -6.14 17.86 9.26
N PRO A 152 -7.30 18.42 9.64
CA PRO A 152 -7.40 19.81 10.10
C PRO A 152 -6.53 20.11 11.32
N GLU A 153 -6.40 19.13 12.22
CA GLU A 153 -5.64 19.25 13.46
C GLU A 153 -4.13 19.48 13.21
N LEU A 154 -3.65 19.04 12.04
CA LEU A 154 -2.24 19.19 11.65
C LEU A 154 -2.03 20.15 10.47
N GLY A 155 -3.10 20.59 9.81
CA GLY A 155 -3.03 21.45 8.65
C GLY A 155 -2.37 20.81 7.42
N ILE A 156 -2.39 19.46 7.31
CA ILE A 156 -1.68 18.72 6.25
C ILE A 156 -2.57 17.70 5.54
N MET A 157 -2.22 17.44 4.28
CA MET A 157 -2.70 16.28 3.54
C MET A 157 -1.88 15.05 3.95
N GLN A 158 -2.54 13.98 4.37
CA GLN A 158 -1.87 12.78 4.85
C GLN A 158 -2.28 11.55 4.03
N PRO A 159 -1.36 10.93 3.29
CA PRO A 159 -1.63 9.69 2.56
C PRO A 159 -1.50 8.45 3.44
N ARG A 160 -2.30 7.41 3.12
CA ARG A 160 -2.14 6.04 3.64
C ARG A 160 -2.50 5.04 2.57
N GLN A 161 -1.80 3.91 2.59
CA GLN A 161 -1.98 2.80 1.67
C GLN A 161 -3.00 1.81 2.23
N TYR A 162 -3.93 1.38 1.36
CA TYR A 162 -4.94 0.38 1.67
C TYR A 162 -5.03 -0.62 0.51
N SER A 163 -4.92 -1.91 0.83
CA SER A 163 -5.18 -2.97 -0.14
C SER A 163 -6.62 -2.89 -0.63
N LEU A 164 -6.80 -3.13 -1.92
CA LEU A 164 -8.13 -3.25 -2.52
C LEU A 164 -8.76 -4.55 -2.01
N SER A 165 -9.97 -4.44 -1.45
CA SER A 165 -10.66 -5.53 -0.78
C SER A 165 -11.75 -6.19 -1.63
N ARG A 166 -11.76 -5.93 -2.96
CA ARG A 166 -12.60 -6.61 -3.95
C ARG A 166 -11.79 -6.89 -5.22
N ALA A 167 -12.20 -7.89 -6.00
CA ALA A 167 -11.62 -8.13 -7.33
C ALA A 167 -12.08 -7.08 -8.34
N SER A 168 -11.24 -6.81 -9.35
CA SER A 168 -11.56 -5.93 -10.49
C SER A 168 -12.37 -6.69 -11.53
N LEU A 169 -13.62 -7.00 -11.22
CA LEU A 169 -14.54 -7.69 -12.14
C LEU A 169 -15.38 -6.71 -12.95
N GLN A 170 -15.57 -5.51 -12.46
CA GLN A 170 -16.27 -4.39 -13.08
C GLN A 170 -15.44 -3.14 -12.85
N ASN A 171 -15.19 -2.37 -13.89
CA ASN A 171 -14.34 -1.18 -13.81
C ASN A 171 -15.14 0.06 -13.34
N ASP A 172 -16.01 -0.13 -12.35
CA ASP A 172 -17.00 0.84 -11.88
C ASP A 172 -16.60 1.55 -10.58
N GLY A 173 -15.55 1.09 -9.91
CA GLY A 173 -15.11 1.68 -8.64
C GLY A 173 -14.10 0.81 -7.90
N LEU A 174 -13.70 1.31 -6.73
CA LEU A 174 -12.72 0.68 -5.84
C LEU A 174 -13.37 0.39 -4.49
N ARG A 175 -12.82 -0.57 -3.74
CA ARG A 175 -13.19 -0.79 -2.36
C ARG A 175 -11.94 -0.96 -1.49
N ILE A 176 -11.91 -0.23 -0.39
CA ILE A 176 -10.96 -0.43 0.70
C ILE A 176 -11.72 -0.80 1.97
N SER A 177 -11.16 -1.69 2.78
CA SER A 177 -11.68 -2.01 4.10
C SER A 177 -10.65 -1.58 5.14
N VAL A 178 -11.02 -0.60 5.95
CA VAL A 178 -10.12 0.13 6.83
C VAL A 178 -10.33 -0.30 8.27
N LYS A 179 -9.27 -0.83 8.88
CA LYS A 179 -9.24 -1.06 10.32
C LYS A 179 -8.92 0.24 11.06
N ARG A 180 -9.79 0.65 11.98
CA ARG A 180 -9.52 1.74 12.92
C ARG A 180 -8.41 1.31 13.88
N ILE A 181 -7.43 2.17 14.05
CA ILE A 181 -6.32 1.93 14.97
C ILE A 181 -6.50 2.86 16.16
N ASP A 182 -7.00 2.32 17.25
CA ASP A 182 -7.17 3.06 18.50
C ASP A 182 -5.83 3.23 19.22
N ALA A 183 -5.74 4.19 20.13
CA ALA A 183 -4.55 4.36 20.97
C ALA A 183 -4.41 3.13 21.91
N ALA A 184 -3.20 2.67 22.10
CA ALA A 184 -2.89 1.58 23.03
C ALA A 184 -1.53 1.81 23.68
N CYS A 185 -1.49 1.76 25.01
CA CYS A 185 -0.27 1.94 25.81
C CYS A 185 0.67 3.04 25.25
N ASP A 186 1.74 2.64 24.57
CA ASP A 186 2.77 3.55 24.04
C ASP A 186 2.56 3.96 22.58
N LYS A 187 1.42 3.61 21.96
CA LYS A 187 1.14 3.90 20.55
C LYS A 187 -0.05 4.86 20.41
N PRO A 188 0.14 6.02 19.77
CA PRO A 188 -0.95 6.93 19.48
C PRO A 188 -1.93 6.30 18.49
N ALA A 189 -3.18 6.79 18.52
CA ALA A 189 -4.18 6.41 17.54
C ALA A 189 -3.72 6.68 16.09
N GLY A 190 -4.19 5.86 15.17
CA GLY A 190 -3.92 6.05 13.76
C GLY A 190 -4.68 7.25 13.20
N LEU A 191 -3.98 8.30 12.78
CA LEU A 191 -4.60 9.56 12.35
C LEU A 191 -5.58 9.35 11.19
N VAL A 192 -5.13 8.76 10.09
CA VAL A 192 -5.94 8.61 8.88
C VAL A 192 -7.06 7.59 9.06
N SER A 193 -6.79 6.45 9.71
CA SER A 193 -7.82 5.43 9.93
C SER A 193 -8.96 5.96 10.80
N ASN A 194 -8.65 6.69 11.87
CA ASN A 194 -9.67 7.31 12.72
C ASN A 194 -10.42 8.43 11.98
N HIS A 195 -9.71 9.26 11.19
CA HIS A 195 -10.34 10.29 10.36
C HIS A 195 -11.35 9.69 9.37
N LEU A 196 -10.97 8.63 8.65
CA LEU A 196 -11.85 7.93 7.71
C LEU A 196 -13.10 7.38 8.40
N HIS A 197 -12.96 6.79 9.58
CA HIS A 197 -14.12 6.27 10.33
C HIS A 197 -15.04 7.35 10.86
N ALA A 198 -14.46 8.42 11.44
CA ALA A 198 -15.21 9.42 12.21
C ALA A 198 -15.69 10.63 11.39
N ARG A 199 -14.96 11.00 10.33
CA ARG A 199 -15.16 12.27 9.62
C ARG A 199 -15.57 12.12 8.16
N VAL A 200 -15.21 11.00 7.51
CA VAL A 200 -15.55 10.76 6.10
C VAL A 200 -16.91 10.09 6.02
N ASN A 201 -17.86 10.72 5.32
CA ASN A 201 -19.24 10.27 5.17
C ASN A 201 -19.55 9.86 3.73
N ILE A 202 -20.71 9.25 3.52
CA ILE A 202 -21.25 9.00 2.18
C ILE A 202 -21.47 10.35 1.49
N GLY A 203 -21.01 10.46 0.25
CA GLY A 203 -21.04 11.70 -0.55
C GLY A 203 -19.76 12.53 -0.45
N ASP A 204 -18.91 12.30 0.55
CA ASP A 204 -17.64 13.03 0.66
C ASP A 204 -16.65 12.58 -0.44
N VAL A 205 -15.77 13.50 -0.81
CA VAL A 205 -14.72 13.28 -1.80
C VAL A 205 -13.39 13.07 -1.12
N ILE A 206 -12.71 12.00 -1.51
CA ILE A 206 -11.33 11.69 -1.09
C ILE A 206 -10.44 11.53 -2.32
N GLU A 207 -9.16 11.79 -2.17
CA GLU A 207 -8.20 11.66 -3.25
C GLU A 207 -7.51 10.30 -3.21
N VAL A 208 -7.41 9.66 -4.38
CA VAL A 208 -6.98 8.28 -4.53
C VAL A 208 -5.91 8.16 -5.61
N SER A 209 -4.82 7.44 -5.33
CA SER A 209 -3.81 7.08 -6.34
C SER A 209 -4.30 5.95 -7.23
N ALA A 210 -3.69 5.80 -8.41
CA ALA A 210 -3.93 4.62 -9.24
C ALA A 210 -3.54 3.33 -8.49
N PRO A 211 -4.26 2.20 -8.72
CA PRO A 211 -3.90 0.90 -8.19
C PRO A 211 -2.49 0.49 -8.59
N THR A 212 -1.73 -0.06 -7.64
CA THR A 212 -0.37 -0.54 -7.87
C THR A 212 0.02 -1.58 -6.81
N GLY A 213 1.20 -2.14 -6.94
CA GLY A 213 1.78 -3.07 -5.97
C GLY A 213 2.21 -4.38 -6.61
N GLU A 214 3.19 -5.02 -6.00
CA GLU A 214 3.80 -6.26 -6.48
C GLU A 214 3.22 -7.52 -5.80
N PHE A 215 2.49 -7.34 -4.70
CA PHE A 215 1.76 -8.41 -4.03
C PHE A 215 0.41 -8.61 -4.73
N TYR A 216 0.37 -9.51 -5.67
CA TYR A 216 -0.85 -9.86 -6.40
C TYR A 216 -0.89 -11.34 -6.75
N LEU A 217 -2.11 -11.84 -7.01
CA LEU A 217 -2.34 -13.20 -7.44
C LEU A 217 -1.60 -13.49 -8.76
N LYS A 218 -0.76 -14.53 -8.75
CA LYS A 218 -0.10 -15.00 -9.98
C LYS A 218 -1.10 -15.79 -10.82
N GLU A 219 -1.06 -15.56 -12.11
CA GLU A 219 -1.87 -16.29 -13.08
C GLU A 219 -1.50 -17.78 -13.10
N GLY A 220 -2.44 -18.60 -13.52
CA GLY A 220 -2.27 -20.05 -13.67
C GLY A 220 -3.25 -20.87 -12.83
N ASN A 221 -3.18 -22.20 -13.02
CA ASN A 221 -4.07 -23.17 -12.38
C ASN A 221 -3.40 -23.97 -11.25
N ASN A 222 -2.14 -23.67 -10.92
CA ASN A 222 -1.45 -24.33 -9.83
C ASN A 222 -2.17 -24.09 -8.51
N PRO A 223 -2.18 -25.07 -7.58
CA PRO A 223 -2.74 -24.89 -6.24
C PRO A 223 -2.18 -23.63 -5.54
N VAL A 224 -3.02 -22.93 -4.82
CA VAL A 224 -2.62 -21.73 -4.09
C VAL A 224 -3.05 -21.81 -2.63
N VAL A 225 -2.16 -21.40 -1.73
CA VAL A 225 -2.46 -21.21 -0.31
C VAL A 225 -2.43 -19.72 -0.02
N LEU A 226 -3.57 -19.18 0.42
CA LEU A 226 -3.75 -17.78 0.79
C LEU A 226 -3.75 -17.68 2.32
N VAL A 227 -2.75 -16.98 2.87
CA VAL A 227 -2.55 -16.86 4.31
C VAL A 227 -2.69 -15.41 4.74
N SER A 228 -3.45 -15.15 5.80
CA SER A 228 -3.65 -13.80 6.33
C SER A 228 -3.93 -13.77 7.82
N ALA A 229 -3.72 -12.59 8.42
CA ALA A 229 -4.10 -12.32 9.80
C ALA A 229 -4.76 -10.93 9.90
N GLY A 230 -5.81 -10.83 10.72
CA GLY A 230 -6.54 -9.58 10.95
C GLY A 230 -6.96 -8.89 9.64
N ILE A 231 -6.66 -7.60 9.49
CA ILE A 231 -7.05 -6.82 8.28
C ILE A 231 -6.30 -7.25 7.01
N GLY A 232 -5.27 -8.10 7.11
CA GLY A 232 -4.62 -8.71 5.95
C GLY A 232 -5.54 -9.60 5.11
N ILE A 233 -6.77 -9.83 5.53
CA ILE A 233 -7.81 -10.51 4.76
C ILE A 233 -8.22 -9.72 3.49
N THR A 234 -8.00 -8.41 3.45
CA THR A 234 -8.47 -7.54 2.35
C THR A 234 -7.92 -7.95 0.98
N PRO A 235 -6.59 -8.07 0.75
CA PRO A 235 -6.08 -8.54 -0.54
C PRO A 235 -6.43 -10.02 -0.81
N ILE A 236 -6.56 -10.82 0.24
CA ILE A 236 -6.91 -12.24 0.11
C ILE A 236 -8.33 -12.42 -0.42
N LEU A 237 -9.29 -11.63 0.06
CA LEU A 237 -10.64 -11.65 -0.49
C LEU A 237 -10.66 -11.26 -1.97
N ALA A 238 -9.91 -10.21 -2.36
CA ALA A 238 -9.83 -9.81 -3.76
C ALA A 238 -9.26 -10.94 -4.64
N MET A 239 -8.20 -11.63 -4.18
CA MET A 239 -7.63 -12.78 -4.87
C MET A 239 -8.63 -13.94 -4.98
N LEU A 240 -9.32 -14.24 -3.89
CA LEU A 240 -10.30 -15.31 -3.83
C LEU A 240 -11.50 -15.07 -4.76
N GLN A 241 -12.02 -13.84 -4.79
CA GLN A 241 -13.10 -13.45 -5.69
C GLN A 241 -12.68 -13.56 -7.17
N ASP A 242 -11.45 -13.18 -7.50
CA ASP A 242 -10.92 -13.31 -8.86
C ASP A 242 -10.79 -14.77 -9.29
N ILE A 243 -10.27 -15.65 -8.40
CA ILE A 243 -10.20 -17.08 -8.67
C ILE A 243 -11.59 -17.67 -8.85
N ALA A 244 -12.52 -17.34 -7.97
CA ALA A 244 -13.89 -17.84 -8.02
C ALA A 244 -14.63 -17.42 -9.31
N ALA A 245 -14.27 -16.26 -9.87
CA ALA A 245 -14.87 -15.76 -11.11
C ALA A 245 -14.20 -16.32 -12.37
N LYS A 246 -12.87 -16.47 -12.38
CA LYS A 246 -12.09 -16.76 -13.59
C LYS A 246 -11.60 -18.20 -13.68
N THR A 247 -11.26 -18.82 -12.55
CA THR A 247 -10.65 -20.15 -12.47
C THR A 247 -11.21 -20.97 -11.30
N PRO A 248 -12.54 -21.22 -11.21
CA PRO A 248 -13.17 -21.85 -10.04
C PRO A 248 -12.66 -23.28 -9.79
N GLN A 249 -12.09 -23.95 -10.80
CA GLN A 249 -11.47 -25.27 -10.70
C GLN A 249 -10.08 -25.26 -10.04
N ARG A 250 -9.45 -24.07 -9.86
CA ARG A 250 -8.14 -23.94 -9.23
C ARG A 250 -8.20 -24.36 -7.76
N PRO A 251 -7.36 -25.29 -7.30
CA PRO A 251 -7.35 -25.66 -5.89
C PRO A 251 -6.90 -24.49 -5.01
N VAL A 252 -7.72 -24.10 -4.02
CA VAL A 252 -7.44 -22.98 -3.11
C VAL A 252 -7.58 -23.43 -1.67
N LYS A 253 -6.57 -23.10 -0.86
CA LYS A 253 -6.65 -23.20 0.59
C LYS A 253 -6.50 -21.81 1.20
N VAL A 254 -7.47 -21.40 2.03
CA VAL A 254 -7.43 -20.11 2.76
C VAL A 254 -7.18 -20.38 4.23
N LEU A 255 -6.15 -19.77 4.78
CA LEU A 255 -5.83 -19.77 6.21
C LEU A 255 -5.94 -18.34 6.73
N HIS A 256 -6.83 -18.10 7.68
CA HIS A 256 -7.03 -16.79 8.27
C HIS A 256 -7.05 -16.84 9.79
N VAL A 257 -6.29 -15.95 10.42
CA VAL A 257 -6.17 -15.86 11.88
C VAL A 257 -6.72 -14.52 12.36
N THR A 258 -7.59 -14.56 13.36
CA THR A 258 -8.12 -13.41 14.11
C THR A 258 -8.01 -13.65 15.60
N ARG A 259 -8.06 -12.58 16.42
CA ARG A 259 -8.07 -12.72 17.88
C ARG A 259 -9.38 -13.36 18.37
N THR A 260 -10.48 -12.94 17.76
CA THR A 260 -11.83 -13.46 18.05
C THR A 260 -12.60 -13.66 16.75
N THR A 261 -13.67 -14.42 16.77
CA THR A 261 -14.55 -14.66 15.62
C THR A 261 -15.27 -13.38 15.16
N ASP A 262 -15.52 -12.44 16.07
CA ASP A 262 -16.22 -11.18 15.79
C ASP A 262 -15.32 -10.16 15.07
N GLU A 263 -13.99 -10.33 15.16
CA GLU A 263 -13.01 -9.54 14.44
C GLU A 263 -12.76 -10.03 13.01
N PHE A 264 -13.38 -11.13 12.59
CA PHE A 264 -13.24 -11.65 11.24
C PHE A 264 -14.04 -10.78 10.25
N ALA A 265 -13.42 -9.71 9.77
CA ALA A 265 -13.98 -8.86 8.75
C ALA A 265 -14.17 -9.61 7.42
N LEU A 266 -15.19 -9.23 6.63
CA LEU A 266 -15.47 -9.77 5.29
C LEU A 266 -15.75 -11.29 5.26
N LYS A 267 -16.09 -11.87 6.41
CA LYS A 267 -16.28 -13.32 6.60
C LYS A 267 -17.32 -13.92 5.64
N ASN A 268 -18.43 -13.22 5.44
CA ASN A 268 -19.51 -13.69 4.58
C ASN A 268 -19.09 -13.74 3.12
N GLU A 269 -18.40 -12.69 2.64
CA GLU A 269 -17.88 -12.67 1.26
C GLU A 269 -16.81 -13.73 1.02
N ILE A 270 -15.95 -14.01 2.00
CA ILE A 270 -14.99 -15.14 1.94
C ILE A 270 -15.75 -16.46 1.76
N ARG A 271 -16.82 -16.69 2.56
CA ARG A 271 -17.64 -17.91 2.45
C ARG A 271 -18.33 -18.02 1.11
N GLU A 272 -18.90 -16.91 0.62
CA GLU A 272 -19.56 -16.85 -0.70
C GLU A 272 -18.59 -17.14 -1.84
N ALA A 273 -17.38 -16.58 -1.79
CA ALA A 273 -16.36 -16.84 -2.78
C ALA A 273 -15.85 -18.29 -2.74
N MET A 274 -15.64 -18.83 -1.53
CA MET A 274 -15.27 -20.25 -1.33
C MET A 274 -16.33 -21.22 -1.84
N ALA A 275 -17.61 -20.91 -1.65
CA ALA A 275 -18.72 -21.75 -2.11
C ALA A 275 -18.80 -21.86 -3.65
N LYS A 276 -18.17 -20.95 -4.38
CA LYS A 276 -18.09 -20.95 -5.86
C LYS A 276 -16.93 -21.78 -6.39
N LEU A 277 -16.02 -22.24 -5.53
CA LEU A 277 -14.85 -23.04 -5.92
C LEU A 277 -15.20 -24.53 -5.92
N GLU A 278 -14.73 -25.25 -6.95
CA GLU A 278 -14.88 -26.70 -7.04
C GLU A 278 -14.01 -27.45 -6.03
N LYS A 279 -12.84 -26.87 -5.69
CA LYS A 279 -11.83 -27.45 -4.79
C LYS A 279 -11.32 -26.39 -3.82
N GLY A 280 -12.15 -25.97 -2.89
CA GLY A 280 -11.80 -24.96 -1.91
C GLY A 280 -11.82 -25.50 -0.48
N GLU A 281 -10.77 -25.22 0.30
CA GLU A 281 -10.71 -25.47 1.73
C GLU A 281 -10.48 -24.15 2.48
N CYS A 282 -11.30 -23.87 3.48
CA CYS A 282 -11.12 -22.70 4.35
C CYS A 282 -10.95 -23.18 5.79
N ALA A 283 -9.82 -22.87 6.40
CA ALA A 283 -9.58 -23.02 7.81
C ALA A 283 -9.40 -21.63 8.44
N GLY A 284 -10.29 -21.26 9.35
CA GLY A 284 -10.18 -20.06 10.19
C GLY A 284 -10.04 -20.47 11.64
N GLU A 285 -8.97 -20.08 12.31
CA GLU A 285 -8.81 -20.22 13.75
C GLU A 285 -8.84 -18.85 14.41
N ALA A 286 -9.67 -18.73 15.47
CA ALA A 286 -9.46 -17.67 16.45
C ALA A 286 -8.22 -18.04 17.26
N ALA A 287 -7.16 -17.24 17.21
CA ALA A 287 -6.00 -17.43 18.06
C ALA A 287 -6.49 -17.31 19.52
N ARG A 288 -6.50 -18.41 20.26
CA ARG A 288 -6.66 -18.34 21.71
C ARG A 288 -5.53 -17.45 22.21
N SER A 289 -5.86 -16.44 23.00
CA SER A 289 -4.87 -15.54 23.61
C SER A 289 -3.81 -16.38 24.32
N ALA A 290 -2.64 -16.48 23.73
CA ALA A 290 -1.47 -16.92 24.45
C ALA A 290 -1.14 -15.76 25.40
N THR A 291 -1.57 -15.89 26.66
CA THR A 291 -1.06 -15.08 27.75
C THR A 291 0.42 -15.37 27.84
N TYR A 292 1.24 -14.52 27.24
CA TYR A 292 2.64 -14.42 27.62
C TYR A 292 2.67 -13.94 29.07
N ARG A 293 2.82 -14.87 30.00
CA ARG A 293 3.32 -14.54 31.34
C ARG A 293 4.81 -14.26 31.18
N ASN A 294 5.22 -13.05 31.59
CA ASN A 294 6.62 -12.67 31.80
C ASN A 294 7.36 -13.67 32.68
#